data_64dd6e8c6e9dc68ac310f458997cc4dc
#
_entry.id   64dd6e8c6e9dc68ac310f458997cc4dc
#
_cell.length_a   1.000
_cell.length_b   1.000
_cell.length_c   1.000
_cell.angle_alpha   90.00
_cell.angle_beta   90.00
_cell.angle_gamma   90.00
#
_symmetry.space_group_name_H-M   'P 1'
#
loop_
_entity.id
_entity.type
_entity.pdbx_description
1 polymer ?
#
loop_
_entity_poly.entity_id
_entity_poly.type
_entity_poly.pdbx_seq_one_letter_code
_entity_poly.pdbx_strand_id
1 'polypeptide(L)'
;LDLSWSCYAAVNTVDKEILQKMGQAGCWNIFYGFETAVDELAKNILTNRKNTNLERMKQVAQWSREAGIEIRGSFMVGMPGETPELAKQTIQNAIDIDPDYAQFSVVCPFPGTQLAKEIKQGKWGKFISEDLEEYNTMKVTWLPFGYNSPEQLENMERYAYRKFYLRPSYILRRIAKIIKTGNITDLIRHIKGAIALVKGSYLIPISKKKETIKIKY
;
A
#
# COMPACT_ATOMS: atom_id res chain seq x y z
N LEU A 1 -26.50 -15.87 -5.83
CA LEU A 1 -26.38 -15.07 -4.60
C LEU A 1 -25.93 -13.67 -5.01
N ASP A 2 -26.68 -12.64 -4.65
CA ASP A 2 -26.32 -11.23 -4.89
C ASP A 2 -25.45 -10.75 -3.72
N LEU A 3 -24.16 -11.16 -3.75
CA LEU A 3 -23.19 -10.85 -2.72
C LEU A 3 -22.12 -9.92 -3.28
N SER A 4 -21.84 -8.84 -2.55
CA SER A 4 -20.71 -7.95 -2.81
C SER A 4 -19.57 -8.30 -1.86
N TRP A 5 -18.38 -8.56 -2.39
CA TRP A 5 -17.23 -9.03 -1.60
C TRP A 5 -15.91 -8.41 -2.06
N SER A 6 -14.90 -8.48 -1.21
CA SER A 6 -13.54 -8.06 -1.49
C SER A 6 -12.55 -9.11 -0.98
N CYS A 7 -11.33 -9.09 -1.50
CA CYS A 7 -10.28 -10.01 -1.06
C CYS A 7 -8.88 -9.39 -1.11
N TYR A 8 -7.93 -10.12 -0.56
CA TYR A 8 -6.50 -9.90 -0.76
C TYR A 8 -6.00 -10.86 -1.83
N ALA A 9 -5.11 -10.39 -2.69
CA ALA A 9 -4.49 -11.23 -3.70
C ALA A 9 -3.01 -10.87 -3.91
N ALA A 10 -2.22 -11.88 -4.27
CA ALA A 10 -0.89 -11.64 -4.79
C ALA A 10 -0.94 -11.52 -6.32
N VAL A 11 -0.06 -10.70 -6.89
CA VAL A 11 -0.01 -10.41 -8.34
C VAL A 11 0.16 -11.65 -9.21
N ASN A 12 0.85 -12.67 -8.69
CA ASN A 12 1.13 -13.92 -9.40
C ASN A 12 0.03 -14.99 -9.26
N THR A 13 -1.02 -14.72 -8.47
CA THR A 13 -2.11 -15.68 -8.24
C THR A 13 -3.35 -15.43 -9.08
N VAL A 14 -3.37 -14.37 -9.86
CA VAL A 14 -4.51 -13.95 -10.70
C VAL A 14 -4.11 -13.82 -12.17
N ASP A 15 -5.04 -14.11 -13.04
CA ASP A 15 -4.96 -13.84 -14.48
C ASP A 15 -6.22 -13.10 -14.96
N LYS A 16 -6.27 -12.79 -16.25
CA LYS A 16 -7.39 -12.04 -16.83
C LYS A 16 -8.72 -12.77 -16.69
N GLU A 17 -8.73 -14.09 -16.89
CA GLU A 17 -9.94 -14.91 -16.84
C GLU A 17 -10.48 -14.98 -15.41
N ILE A 18 -9.60 -15.25 -14.43
CA ILE A 18 -9.96 -15.27 -13.00
C ILE A 18 -10.55 -13.94 -12.59
N LEU A 19 -9.92 -12.81 -12.93
CA LEU A 19 -10.40 -11.48 -12.57
C LEU A 19 -11.76 -11.17 -13.20
N GLN A 20 -11.99 -11.55 -14.45
CA GLN A 20 -13.30 -11.40 -15.09
C GLN A 20 -14.38 -12.19 -14.35
N LYS A 21 -14.11 -13.44 -13.98
CA LYS A 21 -15.03 -14.28 -13.20
C LYS A 21 -15.28 -13.71 -11.80
N MET A 22 -14.25 -13.19 -11.15
CA MET A 22 -14.37 -12.52 -9.85
C MET A 22 -15.29 -11.30 -9.91
N GLY A 23 -15.09 -10.42 -10.91
CA GLY A 23 -15.95 -9.25 -11.13
C GLY A 23 -17.41 -9.64 -11.37
N GLN A 24 -17.66 -10.64 -12.25
CA GLN A 24 -19.02 -11.19 -12.50
C GLN A 24 -19.66 -11.81 -11.26
N ALA A 25 -18.86 -12.36 -10.35
CA ALA A 25 -19.30 -12.94 -9.09
C ALA A 25 -19.47 -11.93 -7.94
N GLY A 26 -19.40 -10.60 -8.22
CA GLY A 26 -19.61 -9.54 -7.24
C GLY A 26 -18.39 -9.09 -6.47
N CYS A 27 -17.17 -9.44 -6.92
CA CYS A 27 -15.95 -8.86 -6.37
C CYS A 27 -15.84 -7.40 -6.80
N TRP A 28 -15.92 -6.47 -5.85
CA TRP A 28 -15.83 -5.04 -6.15
C TRP A 28 -14.47 -4.42 -5.87
N ASN A 29 -13.64 -5.07 -5.03
CA ASN A 29 -12.32 -4.56 -4.66
C ASN A 29 -11.32 -5.68 -4.38
N ILE A 30 -10.09 -5.50 -4.83
CA ILE A 30 -8.96 -6.38 -4.48
C ILE A 30 -7.84 -5.54 -3.87
N PHE A 31 -7.30 -6.01 -2.73
CA PHE A 31 -6.12 -5.47 -2.10
C PHE A 31 -4.89 -6.28 -2.53
N TYR A 32 -4.03 -5.66 -3.35
CA TYR A 32 -2.79 -6.26 -3.82
C TYR A 32 -1.60 -5.87 -2.97
N GLY A 33 -0.81 -6.84 -2.51
CA GLY A 33 0.54 -6.61 -2.00
C GLY A 33 1.51 -6.44 -3.17
N PHE A 34 1.70 -5.19 -3.62
CA PHE A 34 2.73 -4.87 -4.62
C PHE A 34 4.11 -4.77 -3.99
N GLU A 35 4.19 -4.28 -2.78
CA GLU A 35 5.35 -4.05 -1.93
C GLU A 35 6.39 -3.14 -2.59
N THR A 36 7.10 -3.63 -3.59
CA THR A 36 7.98 -2.89 -4.48
C THR A 36 8.07 -3.57 -5.84
N ALA A 37 8.27 -2.78 -6.90
CA ALA A 37 8.61 -3.26 -8.23
C ALA A 37 10.11 -3.02 -8.57
N VAL A 38 10.91 -2.62 -7.57
CA VAL A 38 12.36 -2.47 -7.71
C VAL A 38 13.01 -3.84 -7.49
N ASP A 39 13.58 -4.42 -8.54
CA ASP A 39 14.11 -5.78 -8.53
C ASP A 39 15.16 -6.02 -7.45
N GLU A 40 16.01 -5.02 -7.19
CA GLU A 40 17.04 -5.08 -6.16
C GLU A 40 16.44 -5.27 -4.76
N LEU A 41 15.40 -4.51 -4.42
CA LEU A 41 14.71 -4.61 -3.14
C LEU A 41 13.87 -5.87 -3.03
N ALA A 42 13.20 -6.25 -4.10
CA ALA A 42 12.37 -7.44 -4.15
C ALA A 42 13.17 -8.72 -3.84
N LYS A 43 14.41 -8.82 -4.29
CA LYS A 43 15.33 -9.95 -4.02
C LYS A 43 15.70 -10.08 -2.54
N ASN A 44 15.76 -8.98 -1.81
CA ASN A 44 16.19 -8.98 -0.40
C ASN A 44 15.12 -9.49 0.56
N ILE A 45 13.83 -9.40 0.20
CA ILE A 45 12.70 -9.78 1.09
C ILE A 45 11.96 -11.01 0.59
N LEU A 46 11.96 -11.27 -0.71
CA LEU A 46 10.96 -12.11 -1.35
C LEU A 46 11.60 -13.33 -1.99
N THR A 47 11.90 -14.34 -1.18
CA THR A 47 12.54 -15.61 -1.60
C THR A 47 11.78 -16.39 -2.68
N ASN A 48 10.51 -16.10 -2.96
CA ASN A 48 9.65 -16.88 -3.87
C ASN A 48 8.86 -16.08 -4.91
N ARG A 49 9.21 -14.81 -5.21
CA ARG A 49 8.53 -14.06 -6.26
C ARG A 49 9.07 -14.38 -7.66
N LYS A 50 8.69 -15.52 -8.19
CA LYS A 50 8.78 -15.73 -9.64
C LYS A 50 7.74 -14.83 -10.33
N ASN A 51 8.19 -13.95 -11.25
CA ASN A 51 7.36 -13.16 -12.17
C ASN A 51 6.54 -12.00 -11.59
N THR A 52 7.03 -11.25 -10.61
CA THR A 52 6.38 -10.01 -10.18
C THR A 52 7.26 -8.79 -10.47
N ASN A 53 7.39 -8.43 -11.73
CA ASN A 53 8.01 -7.18 -12.17
C ASN A 53 6.93 -6.09 -12.36
N LEU A 54 7.37 -4.86 -12.61
CA LEU A 54 6.49 -3.71 -12.83
C LEU A 54 5.47 -3.95 -13.95
N GLU A 55 5.86 -4.57 -15.06
CA GLU A 55 4.97 -4.82 -16.20
C GLU A 55 3.85 -5.79 -15.83
N ARG A 56 4.15 -6.83 -15.07
CA ARG A 56 3.12 -7.75 -14.55
C ARG A 56 2.17 -7.05 -13.59
N MET A 57 2.68 -6.18 -12.71
CA MET A 57 1.83 -5.40 -11.80
C MET A 57 0.89 -4.47 -12.56
N LYS A 58 1.38 -3.76 -13.58
CA LYS A 58 0.56 -2.93 -14.47
C LYS A 58 -0.49 -3.76 -15.21
N GLN A 59 -0.10 -4.91 -15.73
CA GLN A 59 -0.99 -5.81 -16.45
C GLN A 59 -2.15 -6.30 -15.56
N VAL A 60 -1.85 -6.75 -14.34
CA VAL A 60 -2.87 -7.18 -13.37
C VAL A 60 -3.78 -6.01 -12.99
N ALA A 61 -3.23 -4.82 -12.78
CA ALA A 61 -4.01 -3.63 -12.51
C ALA A 61 -4.94 -3.27 -13.69
N GLN A 62 -4.47 -3.40 -14.92
CA GLN A 62 -5.31 -3.21 -16.10
C GLN A 62 -6.45 -4.23 -16.17
N TRP A 63 -6.16 -5.51 -16.00
CA TRP A 63 -7.19 -6.57 -16.03
C TRP A 63 -8.23 -6.42 -14.93
N SER A 64 -7.82 -6.00 -13.73
CA SER A 64 -8.75 -5.71 -12.64
C SER A 64 -9.72 -4.58 -13.01
N ARG A 65 -9.20 -3.49 -13.60
CA ARG A 65 -10.03 -2.38 -14.10
C ARG A 65 -11.00 -2.81 -15.21
N GLU A 66 -10.53 -3.65 -16.15
CA GLU A 66 -11.36 -4.21 -17.22
C GLU A 66 -12.50 -5.09 -16.65
N ALA A 67 -12.25 -5.75 -15.54
CA ALA A 67 -13.25 -6.56 -14.82
C ALA A 67 -14.17 -5.73 -13.90
N GLY A 68 -14.02 -4.39 -13.86
CA GLY A 68 -14.81 -3.51 -12.98
C GLY A 68 -14.41 -3.56 -11.51
N ILE A 69 -13.25 -4.14 -11.18
CA ILE A 69 -12.75 -4.31 -9.82
C ILE A 69 -11.88 -3.13 -9.44
N GLU A 70 -12.18 -2.50 -8.31
CA GLU A 70 -11.38 -1.43 -7.73
C GLU A 70 -10.08 -1.99 -7.12
N ILE A 71 -8.98 -1.29 -7.30
CA ILE A 71 -7.66 -1.76 -6.88
C ILE A 71 -7.17 -0.97 -5.68
N ARG A 72 -6.80 -1.69 -4.61
CA ARG A 72 -5.98 -1.15 -3.53
C ARG A 72 -4.60 -1.77 -3.62
N GLY A 73 -3.55 -0.94 -3.57
CA GLY A 73 -2.16 -1.38 -3.63
C GLY A 73 -1.44 -1.08 -2.33
N SER A 74 -0.74 -2.09 -1.75
CA SER A 74 0.21 -1.89 -0.66
C SER A 74 1.62 -1.75 -1.22
N PHE A 75 2.34 -0.75 -0.75
CA PHE A 75 3.74 -0.47 -1.07
C PHE A 75 4.53 -0.27 0.22
N MET A 76 5.78 -0.69 0.21
CA MET A 76 6.64 -0.60 1.38
C MET A 76 7.77 0.41 1.17
N VAL A 77 8.15 1.09 2.25
CA VAL A 77 9.35 1.94 2.36
C VAL A 77 10.17 1.48 3.55
N GLY A 78 11.47 1.75 3.51
CA GLY A 78 12.40 1.27 4.53
C GLY A 78 12.67 -0.22 4.41
N MET A 79 12.78 -0.73 3.18
CA MET A 79 13.10 -2.13 2.92
C MET A 79 14.60 -2.43 3.17
N PRO A 80 14.97 -3.69 3.44
CA PRO A 80 16.38 -4.08 3.52
C PRO A 80 17.16 -3.72 2.27
N GLY A 81 18.24 -2.95 2.45
CA GLY A 81 19.06 -2.44 1.33
C GLY A 81 18.47 -1.20 0.62
N GLU A 82 17.35 -0.67 1.09
CA GLU A 82 16.74 0.51 0.48
C GLU A 82 17.55 1.78 0.76
N THR A 83 17.69 2.59 -0.28
CA THR A 83 18.11 4.00 -0.21
C THR A 83 16.93 4.91 -0.53
N PRO A 84 17.01 6.22 -0.19
CA PRO A 84 15.97 7.18 -0.57
C PRO A 84 15.67 7.21 -2.08
N GLU A 85 16.66 6.93 -2.93
CA GLU A 85 16.51 6.86 -4.39
C GLU A 85 15.68 5.65 -4.81
N LEU A 86 15.96 4.47 -4.23
CA LEU A 86 15.19 3.24 -4.49
C LEU A 86 13.75 3.36 -3.97
N ALA A 87 13.55 4.01 -2.81
CA ALA A 87 12.22 4.34 -2.31
C ALA A 87 11.43 5.22 -3.29
N LYS A 88 12.08 6.26 -3.87
CA LYS A 88 11.45 7.10 -4.91
C LYS A 88 11.08 6.30 -6.15
N GLN A 89 11.88 5.29 -6.54
CA GLN A 89 11.52 4.38 -7.64
C GLN A 89 10.29 3.54 -7.29
N THR A 90 10.20 3.00 -6.07
CA THR A 90 8.99 2.30 -5.60
C THR A 90 7.75 3.20 -5.67
N ILE A 91 7.89 4.46 -5.26
CA ILE A 91 6.80 5.44 -5.33
C ILE A 91 6.41 5.77 -6.78
N GLN A 92 7.40 5.91 -7.67
CA GLN A 92 7.12 6.12 -9.10
C GLN A 92 6.42 4.89 -9.71
N ASN A 93 6.87 3.69 -9.38
CA ASN A 93 6.23 2.45 -9.80
C ASN A 93 4.78 2.35 -9.31
N ALA A 94 4.49 2.81 -8.08
CA ALA A 94 3.12 2.90 -7.59
C ALA A 94 2.26 3.86 -8.42
N ILE A 95 2.84 4.98 -8.88
CA ILE A 95 2.17 5.93 -9.77
C ILE A 95 1.91 5.30 -11.15
N ASP A 96 2.86 4.54 -11.67
CA ASP A 96 2.77 3.89 -12.99
C ASP A 96 1.77 2.73 -13.01
N ILE A 97 1.65 1.99 -11.90
CA ILE A 97 0.61 0.96 -11.69
C ILE A 97 -0.77 1.60 -11.58
N ASP A 98 -0.82 2.78 -10.96
CA ASP A 98 -1.99 3.64 -10.81
C ASP A 98 -3.20 2.96 -10.16
N PRO A 99 -3.06 2.32 -8.96
CA PRO A 99 -4.20 1.78 -8.25
C PRO A 99 -5.20 2.87 -7.85
N ASP A 100 -6.46 2.48 -7.57
CA ASP A 100 -7.48 3.41 -7.06
C ASP A 100 -7.09 3.99 -5.70
N TYR A 101 -6.45 3.17 -4.86
CA TYR A 101 -5.88 3.56 -3.58
C TYR A 101 -4.50 2.94 -3.39
N ALA A 102 -3.55 3.71 -2.93
CA ALA A 102 -2.23 3.25 -2.53
C ALA A 102 -2.05 3.43 -1.02
N GLN A 103 -1.59 2.38 -0.37
CA GLN A 103 -1.12 2.43 1.01
C GLN A 103 0.40 2.33 0.98
N PHE A 104 1.06 3.27 1.63
CA PHE A 104 2.50 3.21 1.86
C PHE A 104 2.72 2.93 3.34
N SER A 105 3.58 1.96 3.65
CA SER A 105 3.85 1.55 5.02
C SER A 105 5.34 1.38 5.23
N VAL A 106 5.84 1.78 6.40
CA VAL A 106 7.21 1.48 6.79
C VAL A 106 7.33 0.00 7.15
N VAL A 107 8.39 -0.64 6.67
CA VAL A 107 8.67 -2.04 7.02
C VAL A 107 8.85 -2.16 8.52
N CYS A 108 8.13 -3.08 9.13
CA CYS A 108 8.24 -3.39 10.55
C CYS A 108 8.79 -4.82 10.73
N PRO A 109 10.02 -4.98 11.26
CA PRO A 109 10.65 -6.29 11.43
C PRO A 109 10.13 -6.98 12.69
N PHE A 110 8.96 -7.62 12.61
CA PHE A 110 8.35 -8.30 13.76
C PHE A 110 9.26 -9.36 14.35
N PRO A 111 9.26 -9.53 15.69
CA PRO A 111 10.01 -10.57 16.38
C PRO A 111 9.75 -11.96 15.81
N GLY A 112 10.80 -12.77 15.71
CA GLY A 112 10.72 -14.12 15.15
C GLY A 112 10.87 -14.20 13.62
N THR A 113 10.70 -13.09 12.89
CA THR A 113 10.90 -13.06 11.43
C THR A 113 12.37 -13.18 11.06
N GLN A 114 12.63 -13.62 9.82
CA GLN A 114 14.00 -13.70 9.29
C GLN A 114 14.66 -12.32 9.25
N LEU A 115 13.91 -11.28 8.84
CA LEU A 115 14.39 -9.91 8.81
C LEU A 115 14.85 -9.43 10.20
N ALA A 116 14.04 -9.68 11.24
CA ALA A 116 14.41 -9.31 12.61
C ALA A 116 15.70 -10.00 13.08
N LYS A 117 15.90 -11.29 12.71
CA LYS A 117 17.14 -12.02 13.00
C LYS A 117 18.34 -11.40 12.30
N GLU A 118 18.20 -11.08 11.02
CA GLU A 118 19.26 -10.48 10.20
C GLU A 118 19.64 -9.07 10.68
N ILE A 119 18.67 -8.25 11.13
CA ILE A 119 18.93 -6.94 11.72
C ILE A 119 19.71 -7.09 13.05
N LYS A 120 19.35 -8.05 13.91
CA LYS A 120 20.10 -8.35 15.15
C LYS A 120 21.54 -8.79 14.86
N GLN A 121 21.79 -9.39 13.72
CA GLN A 121 23.13 -9.73 13.23
C GLN A 121 23.87 -8.57 12.56
N GLY A 122 23.27 -7.39 12.51
CA GLY A 122 23.86 -6.17 11.91
C GLY A 122 23.83 -6.14 10.38
N LYS A 123 22.97 -6.93 9.71
CA LYS A 123 23.02 -7.09 8.25
C LYS A 123 22.40 -5.92 7.47
N TRP A 124 21.24 -5.40 7.86
CA TRP A 124 20.46 -4.44 7.04
C TRP A 124 20.30 -3.07 7.65
N GLY A 125 20.55 -2.95 8.94
CA GLY A 125 20.30 -1.75 9.71
C GLY A 125 20.37 -2.02 11.21
N LYS A 126 19.71 -1.20 11.99
CA LYS A 126 19.66 -1.33 13.45
C LYS A 126 18.24 -1.11 13.97
N PHE A 127 17.89 -1.78 15.07
CA PHE A 127 16.68 -1.46 15.80
C PHE A 127 16.81 -0.10 16.49
N ILE A 128 15.70 0.65 16.51
CA ILE A 128 15.56 1.91 17.24
C ILE A 128 14.79 1.67 18.52
N SER A 129 13.78 0.81 18.45
CA SER A 129 12.97 0.41 19.61
C SER A 129 12.79 -1.10 19.62
N GLU A 130 12.84 -1.68 20.81
CA GLU A 130 12.48 -3.08 21.05
C GLU A 130 11.13 -3.20 21.79
N ASP A 131 10.44 -2.09 22.03
CA ASP A 131 9.11 -2.07 22.63
C ASP A 131 8.08 -2.63 21.67
N LEU A 132 7.47 -3.76 22.02
CA LEU A 132 6.47 -4.45 21.19
C LEU A 132 5.19 -3.61 20.94
N GLU A 133 4.87 -2.67 21.81
CA GLU A 133 3.73 -1.75 21.63
C GLU A 133 3.97 -0.78 20.45
N GLU A 134 5.23 -0.56 20.09
CA GLU A 134 5.62 0.27 18.96
C GLU A 134 5.66 -0.48 17.62
N TYR A 135 5.57 -1.83 17.65
CA TYR A 135 5.62 -2.66 16.43
C TYR A 135 4.31 -2.59 15.65
N ASN A 136 4.14 -1.50 14.97
CA ASN A 136 3.05 -1.26 14.02
C ASN A 136 3.60 -0.56 12.77
N THR A 137 2.82 -0.55 11.69
CA THR A 137 3.23 0.02 10.41
C THR A 137 3.24 1.56 10.37
N MET A 138 2.92 2.22 11.50
CA MET A 138 2.86 3.67 11.64
C MET A 138 4.08 4.26 12.37
N LYS A 139 4.90 3.41 13.00
CA LYS A 139 6.11 3.82 13.72
C LYS A 139 7.34 3.20 13.11
N VAL A 140 8.41 3.97 13.09
CA VAL A 140 9.73 3.49 12.68
C VAL A 140 10.38 2.80 13.87
N THR A 141 10.45 1.47 13.83
CA THR A 141 11.05 0.64 14.91
C THR A 141 12.48 0.21 14.58
N TRP A 142 12.93 0.42 13.34
CA TRP A 142 14.28 0.12 12.90
C TRP A 142 14.74 1.12 11.84
N LEU A 143 16.04 1.26 11.65
CA LEU A 143 16.64 2.16 10.67
C LEU A 143 17.49 1.35 9.68
N PRO A 144 17.09 1.24 8.41
CA PRO A 144 17.92 0.68 7.34
C PRO A 144 19.20 1.51 7.15
N PHE A 145 20.30 0.88 6.74
CA PHE A 145 21.59 1.59 6.53
C PHE A 145 21.54 2.69 5.46
N GLY A 146 20.59 2.63 4.55
CA GLY A 146 20.39 3.68 3.53
C GLY A 146 19.80 4.98 4.06
N TYR A 147 19.38 5.04 5.33
CA TYR A 147 18.77 6.21 5.95
C TYR A 147 19.61 6.73 7.12
N ASN A 148 19.67 8.06 7.26
CA ASN A 148 20.48 8.71 8.31
C ASN A 148 19.71 8.87 9.63
N SER A 149 18.37 8.93 9.59
CA SER A 149 17.56 9.09 10.78
C SER A 149 16.15 8.50 10.58
N PRO A 150 15.43 8.18 11.69
CA PRO A 150 14.01 7.78 11.63
C PRO A 150 13.13 8.80 10.93
N GLU A 151 13.35 10.09 11.19
CA GLU A 151 12.59 11.17 10.54
C GLU A 151 12.77 11.21 9.04
N GLN A 152 13.94 10.85 8.52
CA GLN A 152 14.17 10.76 7.07
C GLN A 152 13.29 9.67 6.46
N LEU A 153 13.14 8.53 7.13
CA LEU A 153 12.27 7.43 6.69
C LEU A 153 10.78 7.81 6.79
N GLU A 154 10.37 8.44 7.90
CA GLU A 154 9.01 8.98 8.03
C GLU A 154 8.70 10.03 6.97
N ASN A 155 9.66 10.91 6.67
CA ASN A 155 9.50 11.90 5.62
C ASN A 155 9.38 11.27 4.23
N MET A 156 10.03 10.11 4.00
CA MET A 156 9.87 9.35 2.75
C MET A 156 8.46 8.77 2.62
N GLU A 157 7.90 8.23 3.69
CA GLU A 157 6.50 7.77 3.69
C GLU A 157 5.54 8.95 3.41
N ARG A 158 5.74 10.10 4.07
CA ARG A 158 4.96 11.33 3.80
C ARG A 158 5.09 11.77 2.34
N TYR A 159 6.28 11.77 1.82
CA TYR A 159 6.54 12.08 0.42
C TYR A 159 5.77 11.13 -0.51
N ALA A 160 5.75 9.83 -0.22
CA ALA A 160 5.02 8.82 -1.00
C ALA A 160 3.53 9.15 -1.10
N TYR A 161 2.87 9.39 0.04
CA TYR A 161 1.46 9.76 0.06
C TYR A 161 1.18 11.05 -0.70
N ARG A 162 1.98 12.10 -0.47
CA ARG A 162 1.81 13.39 -1.17
C ARG A 162 2.01 13.24 -2.66
N LYS A 163 3.07 12.56 -3.08
CA LYS A 163 3.41 12.35 -4.49
C LYS A 163 2.34 11.54 -5.22
N PHE A 164 1.76 10.54 -4.56
CA PHE A 164 0.72 9.71 -5.13
C PHE A 164 -0.63 10.43 -5.20
N TYR A 165 -1.12 11.00 -4.10
CA TYR A 165 -2.48 11.50 -4.00
C TYR A 165 -2.68 12.94 -4.47
N LEU A 166 -1.63 13.79 -4.45
CA LEU A 166 -1.75 15.18 -4.90
C LEU A 166 -1.40 15.38 -6.38
N ARG A 167 -1.15 14.29 -7.14
CA ARG A 167 -0.93 14.41 -8.58
C ARG A 167 -2.22 14.82 -9.31
N PRO A 168 -2.13 15.76 -10.29
CA PRO A 168 -3.31 16.26 -10.99
C PRO A 168 -4.14 15.15 -11.65
N SER A 169 -3.49 14.16 -12.27
CA SER A 169 -4.16 13.02 -12.91
C SER A 169 -5.03 12.21 -11.95
N TYR A 170 -4.56 11.99 -10.72
CA TYR A 170 -5.33 11.30 -9.69
C TYR A 170 -6.55 12.13 -9.27
N ILE A 171 -6.33 13.42 -8.99
CA ILE A 171 -7.40 14.35 -8.55
C ILE A 171 -8.49 14.43 -9.62
N LEU A 172 -8.14 14.65 -10.89
CA LEU A 172 -9.10 14.74 -11.99
C LEU A 172 -9.89 13.45 -12.16
N ARG A 173 -9.22 12.28 -12.09
CA ARG A 173 -9.91 10.99 -12.17
C ARG A 173 -10.88 10.77 -11.02
N ARG A 174 -10.51 11.19 -9.80
CA ARG A 174 -11.40 11.09 -8.63
C ARG A 174 -12.59 12.01 -8.75
N ILE A 175 -12.42 13.25 -9.19
CA ILE A 175 -13.52 14.18 -9.47
C ILE A 175 -14.47 13.57 -10.52
N ALA A 176 -13.94 13.06 -11.63
CA ALA A 176 -14.76 12.44 -12.67
C ALA A 176 -15.56 11.24 -12.13
N LYS A 177 -14.94 10.39 -11.30
CA LYS A 177 -15.62 9.26 -10.65
C LYS A 177 -16.75 9.73 -9.74
N ILE A 178 -16.51 10.74 -8.92
CA ILE A 178 -17.51 11.33 -7.99
C ILE A 178 -18.69 11.92 -8.75
N ILE A 179 -18.44 12.68 -9.82
CA ILE A 179 -19.48 13.23 -10.68
C ILE A 179 -20.35 12.10 -11.27
N LYS A 180 -19.70 11.03 -11.78
CA LYS A 180 -20.40 9.88 -12.37
C LYS A 180 -21.25 9.11 -11.36
N THR A 181 -20.79 8.99 -10.12
CA THR A 181 -21.47 8.17 -9.09
C THR A 181 -22.42 8.97 -8.20
N GLY A 182 -22.33 10.30 -8.19
CA GLY A 182 -23.11 11.17 -7.29
C GLY A 182 -22.75 11.02 -5.81
N ASN A 183 -21.63 10.38 -5.48
CA ASN A 183 -21.29 10.03 -4.09
C ASN A 183 -20.60 11.21 -3.36
N ILE A 184 -21.41 12.10 -2.77
CA ILE A 184 -20.94 13.26 -2.00
C ILE A 184 -20.10 12.85 -0.77
N THR A 185 -20.40 11.72 -0.16
CA THR A 185 -19.65 11.22 1.01
C THR A 185 -18.21 10.91 0.61
N ASP A 186 -18.02 10.37 -0.58
CA ASP A 186 -16.69 10.08 -1.13
C ASP A 186 -15.91 11.38 -1.41
N LEU A 187 -16.57 12.40 -1.92
CA LEU A 187 -15.99 13.73 -2.11
C LEU A 187 -15.47 14.33 -0.80
N ILE A 188 -16.30 14.34 0.24
CA ILE A 188 -15.92 14.86 1.56
C ILE A 188 -14.72 14.08 2.14
N ARG A 189 -14.70 12.75 1.98
CA ARG A 189 -13.59 11.91 2.43
C ARG A 189 -12.27 12.27 1.72
N HIS A 190 -12.32 12.46 0.40
CA HIS A 190 -11.14 12.82 -0.39
C HIS A 190 -10.62 14.22 -0.06
N ILE A 191 -11.52 15.20 0.13
CA ILE A 191 -11.15 16.56 0.55
C ILE A 191 -10.48 16.52 1.93
N LYS A 192 -11.06 15.83 2.91
CA LYS A 192 -10.46 15.67 4.25
C LYS A 192 -9.09 14.99 4.19
N GLY A 193 -8.95 13.94 3.37
CA GLY A 193 -7.68 13.26 3.14
C GLY A 193 -6.62 14.19 2.52
N ALA A 194 -6.97 14.94 1.49
CA ALA A 194 -6.07 15.91 0.86
C ALA A 194 -5.60 16.99 1.84
N ILE A 195 -6.52 17.55 2.65
CA ILE A 195 -6.19 18.54 3.68
C ILE A 195 -5.22 17.93 4.72
N ALA A 196 -5.47 16.71 5.17
CA ALA A 196 -4.61 16.02 6.11
C ALA A 196 -3.19 15.81 5.55
N LEU A 197 -3.07 15.41 4.28
CA LEU A 197 -1.78 15.25 3.60
C LEU A 197 -1.02 16.58 3.45
N VAL A 198 -1.72 17.67 3.15
CA VAL A 198 -1.09 19.00 3.06
C VAL A 198 -0.61 19.48 4.42
N LYS A 199 -1.40 19.25 5.48
CA LYS A 199 -1.06 19.62 6.86
C LYS A 199 -0.02 18.71 7.53
N GLY A 200 0.39 17.61 6.87
CA GLY A 200 1.32 16.62 7.43
C GLY A 200 0.71 15.73 8.51
N SER A 201 -0.61 15.69 8.61
CA SER A 201 -1.34 14.87 9.59
C SER A 201 -1.77 13.55 8.95
N TYR A 202 -1.30 12.41 9.48
CA TYR A 202 -1.56 11.06 8.93
C TYR A 202 -2.92 10.45 9.29
N LEU A 203 -3.76 11.16 9.98
CA LEU A 203 -5.07 10.64 10.34
C LEU A 203 -6.01 10.72 9.13
N ILE A 204 -5.97 9.69 8.26
CA ILE A 204 -7.20 9.29 7.58
C ILE A 204 -8.12 8.84 8.72
N PRO A 205 -9.20 9.54 9.01
CA PRO A 205 -10.12 9.07 10.03
C PRO A 205 -10.72 7.76 9.53
N ILE A 206 -10.22 6.64 10.04
CA ILE A 206 -10.92 5.38 9.97
C ILE A 206 -12.23 5.65 10.69
N SER A 207 -13.33 5.66 9.95
CA SER A 207 -14.67 5.82 10.50
C SER A 207 -14.83 4.81 11.64
N LYS A 208 -14.83 5.29 12.87
CA LYS A 208 -15.27 4.53 14.03
C LYS A 208 -16.79 4.36 13.92
N LYS A 209 -17.28 3.55 13.03
CA LYS A 209 -18.58 2.92 13.19
C LYS A 209 -18.39 1.80 14.20
N LYS A 210 -18.63 2.11 15.48
CA LYS A 210 -18.96 1.12 16.50
C LYS A 210 -20.32 0.52 16.11
N GLU A 211 -20.34 -0.47 15.26
CA GLU A 211 -21.47 -1.39 15.19
C GLU A 211 -21.25 -2.43 16.29
N THR A 212 -21.94 -2.21 17.39
CA THR A 212 -22.09 -3.21 18.45
C THR A 212 -22.99 -4.30 17.88
N ILE A 213 -22.40 -5.36 17.37
CA ILE A 213 -23.15 -6.58 17.02
C ILE A 213 -23.54 -7.22 18.35
N LYS A 214 -24.80 -7.07 18.75
CA LYS A 214 -25.38 -7.86 19.84
C LYS A 214 -25.63 -9.26 19.32
N ILE A 215 -24.73 -10.18 19.59
CA ILE A 215 -24.96 -11.61 19.41
C ILE A 215 -25.89 -12.02 20.55
N LYS A 216 -27.14 -12.37 20.25
CA LYS A 216 -28.02 -13.11 21.18
C LYS A 216 -27.64 -14.57 21.05
N TYR A 217 -27.21 -15.18 22.16
CA TYR A 217 -27.09 -16.62 22.33
C TYR A 217 -28.49 -17.24 22.50
#